data_e775ade4901ae70576b622731562b3c5
#
_entry.id   e775ade4901ae70576b622731562b3c5
#
_cell.length_a   1.000
_cell.length_b   1.000
_cell.length_c   1.000
_cell.angle_alpha   90.00
_cell.angle_beta   90.00
_cell.angle_gamma   90.00
#
_symmetry.space_group_name_H-M   'P 1'
#
loop_
_entity.id
_entity.type
_entity.pdbx_description
1 polymer ?
#
loop_
_entity_poly.entity_id
_entity_poly.type
_entity_poly.pdbx_seq_one_letter_code
_entity_poly.pdbx_strand_id
1 'polypeptide(L)'
;GLSGVFISAKGKNVVIVGGGDTGNDCVGTCIRHGCKSVLQLEMMPKPPEQRTENNPWPEWPRVLKTDYGQQEAIAVFGKEPREWCTTVSGLISDENGALRSVKLVSLKPERDKKTGRTVMKPISGSEREVPCELLLIAAGFLGPRDLVPDQFGVERDARGNVAAESY
;
A
#
# COMPACT_ATOMS: atom_id res chain seq x y z
N GLY A 1 21.70 2.09 -23.61
CA GLY A 1 20.80 3.02 -22.96
C GLY A 1 19.38 2.50 -23.05
N LEU A 2 18.62 2.55 -21.95
CA LEU A 2 17.20 2.17 -21.95
C LEU A 2 16.42 3.22 -22.73
N SER A 3 15.92 2.88 -23.92
CA SER A 3 15.04 3.71 -24.74
C SER A 3 13.57 3.58 -24.31
N GLY A 4 13.28 3.76 -23.01
CA GLY A 4 11.91 3.69 -22.48
C GLY A 4 11.49 5.02 -21.86
N VAL A 5 10.19 5.28 -21.83
CA VAL A 5 9.64 6.44 -21.10
C VAL A 5 9.90 6.22 -19.61
N PHE A 6 10.83 6.99 -19.06
CA PHE A 6 11.15 6.95 -17.64
C PHE A 6 10.14 7.81 -16.85
N ILE A 7 9.44 7.20 -15.91
CA ILE A 7 8.52 7.91 -15.02
C ILE A 7 9.30 8.44 -13.81
N SER A 8 9.51 9.75 -13.76
CA SER A 8 10.25 10.41 -12.68
C SER A 8 9.31 10.96 -11.62
N ALA A 9 9.68 10.79 -10.35
CA ALA A 9 9.03 11.43 -9.21
C ALA A 9 9.59 12.83 -8.90
N LYS A 10 10.62 13.28 -9.62
CA LYS A 10 11.30 14.56 -9.35
C LYS A 10 10.33 15.73 -9.34
N GLY A 11 10.32 16.49 -8.23
CA GLY A 11 9.51 17.67 -8.03
C GLY A 11 7.99 17.43 -7.92
N LYS A 12 7.55 16.18 -7.84
CA LYS A 12 6.14 15.80 -7.76
C LYS A 12 5.69 15.51 -6.33
N ASN A 13 4.42 15.76 -6.06
CA ASN A 13 3.73 15.19 -4.92
C ASN A 13 3.33 13.75 -5.27
N VAL A 14 3.80 12.78 -4.48
CA VAL A 14 3.62 11.36 -4.75
C VAL A 14 2.68 10.77 -3.71
N VAL A 15 1.72 9.99 -4.18
CA VAL A 15 0.87 9.15 -3.32
C VAL A 15 1.13 7.69 -3.68
N ILE A 16 1.31 6.85 -2.65
CA ILE A 16 1.59 5.41 -2.80
C ILE A 16 0.47 4.66 -2.09
N VAL A 17 -0.23 3.77 -2.79
CA VAL A 17 -1.26 2.91 -2.22
C VAL A 17 -0.64 1.57 -1.86
N GLY A 18 -0.59 1.26 -0.56
CA GLY A 18 -0.06 0.04 -0.01
C GLY A 18 1.03 0.27 1.03
N GLY A 19 0.85 -0.31 2.21
CA GLY A 19 1.73 -0.15 3.38
C GLY A 19 2.84 -1.20 3.50
N GLY A 20 2.90 -2.17 2.58
CA GLY A 20 3.89 -3.26 2.61
C GLY A 20 5.27 -2.89 2.05
N ASP A 21 6.13 -3.92 1.90
CA ASP A 21 7.52 -3.76 1.47
C ASP A 21 7.66 -3.05 0.11
N THR A 22 6.82 -3.42 -0.88
CA THR A 22 6.80 -2.74 -2.19
C THR A 22 6.48 -1.25 -2.05
N GLY A 23 5.53 -0.90 -1.17
CA GLY A 23 5.20 0.50 -0.89
C GLY A 23 6.37 1.25 -0.24
N ASN A 24 7.09 0.61 0.69
CA ASN A 24 8.29 1.16 1.28
C ASN A 24 9.41 1.41 0.25
N ASP A 25 9.64 0.46 -0.67
CA ASP A 25 10.58 0.62 -1.78
C ASP A 25 10.22 1.79 -2.69
N CYS A 26 8.92 1.97 -2.96
CA CYS A 26 8.42 3.13 -3.71
C CYS A 26 8.71 4.45 -2.97
N VAL A 27 8.51 4.50 -1.65
CA VAL A 27 8.83 5.70 -0.84
C VAL A 27 10.29 6.09 -1.00
N GLY A 28 11.23 5.18 -0.70
CA GLY A 28 12.65 5.44 -0.80
C GLY A 28 13.09 5.82 -2.23
N THR A 29 12.55 5.15 -3.24
CA THR A 29 12.84 5.45 -4.65
C THR A 29 12.37 6.86 -5.03
N CYS A 30 11.16 7.26 -4.64
CA CYS A 30 10.64 8.60 -4.94
C CYS A 30 11.47 9.70 -4.26
N ILE A 31 11.93 9.47 -3.03
CA ILE A 31 12.81 10.42 -2.32
C ILE A 31 14.13 10.57 -3.06
N ARG A 32 14.76 9.48 -3.48
CA ARG A 32 16.00 9.51 -4.27
C ARG A 32 15.84 10.15 -5.65
N HIS A 33 14.64 10.12 -6.23
CA HIS A 33 14.30 10.93 -7.41
C HIS A 33 14.14 12.42 -7.12
N GLY A 34 14.08 12.85 -5.86
CA GLY A 34 13.84 14.24 -5.46
C GLY A 34 12.37 14.66 -5.56
N CYS A 35 11.45 13.84 -5.08
CA CYS A 35 10.03 14.20 -4.99
C CYS A 35 9.82 15.39 -4.05
N LYS A 36 8.74 16.16 -4.27
CA LYS A 36 8.35 17.30 -3.44
C LYS A 36 7.74 16.84 -2.12
N SER A 37 6.96 15.78 -2.15
CA SER A 37 6.38 15.11 -0.98
C SER A 37 6.08 13.66 -1.30
N VAL A 38 5.98 12.82 -0.28
CA VAL A 38 5.52 11.44 -0.40
C VAL A 38 4.52 11.14 0.71
N LEU A 39 3.40 10.50 0.33
CA LEU A 39 2.37 9.99 1.23
C LEU A 39 2.13 8.53 0.90
N GLN A 40 2.29 7.64 1.88
CA GLN A 40 2.01 6.21 1.75
C GLN A 40 0.71 5.88 2.46
N LEU A 41 -0.24 5.28 1.76
CA LEU A 41 -1.56 4.94 2.28
C LEU A 41 -1.62 3.47 2.69
N GLU A 42 -2.04 3.22 3.92
CA GLU A 42 -2.33 1.88 4.41
C GLU A 42 -3.82 1.79 4.80
N MET A 43 -4.52 0.84 4.21
CA MET A 43 -5.93 0.66 4.48
C MET A 43 -6.21 0.05 5.86
N MET A 44 -5.25 -0.66 6.42
CA MET A 44 -5.39 -1.27 7.75
C MET A 44 -5.06 -0.28 8.87
N PRO A 45 -5.54 -0.52 10.11
CA PRO A 45 -5.16 0.25 11.28
C PRO A 45 -3.65 0.19 11.56
N LYS A 46 -3.12 1.25 12.17
CA LYS A 46 -1.72 1.29 12.61
C LYS A 46 -1.45 0.11 13.57
N PRO A 47 -0.44 -0.73 13.29
CA PRO A 47 -0.05 -1.79 14.21
C PRO A 47 0.44 -1.21 15.55
N PRO A 48 0.33 -1.96 16.65
CA PRO A 48 0.90 -1.57 17.93
C PRO A 48 2.43 -1.52 17.86
N GLU A 49 3.05 -0.74 18.73
CA GLU A 49 4.53 -0.64 18.79
C GLU A 49 5.17 -1.88 19.43
N GLN A 50 4.42 -2.59 20.26
CA GLN A 50 4.86 -3.79 20.96
C GLN A 50 3.86 -4.93 20.75
N ARG A 51 4.29 -6.18 20.99
CA ARG A 51 3.40 -7.33 20.95
C ARG A 51 2.25 -7.16 21.93
N THR A 52 1.07 -7.55 21.48
CA THR A 52 -0.13 -7.62 22.30
C THR A 52 -0.36 -9.05 22.81
N GLU A 53 -1.24 -9.23 23.80
CA GLU A 53 -1.56 -10.54 24.39
C GLU A 53 -2.10 -11.53 23.34
N ASN A 54 -2.79 -11.06 22.31
CA ASN A 54 -3.29 -11.89 21.21
C ASN A 54 -2.28 -12.14 20.09
N ASN A 55 -1.01 -11.76 20.28
CA ASN A 55 0.10 -12.06 19.39
C ASN A 55 1.36 -12.44 20.19
N PRO A 56 1.29 -13.52 21.00
CA PRO A 56 2.41 -13.96 21.83
C PRO A 56 3.53 -14.58 20.98
N TRP A 57 4.72 -14.67 21.55
CA TRP A 57 5.80 -15.51 21.01
C TRP A 57 5.35 -16.99 21.05
N PRO A 58 5.61 -17.83 20.05
CA PRO A 58 6.53 -17.65 18.90
C PRO A 58 5.86 -17.12 17.61
N GLU A 59 4.65 -16.63 17.66
CA GLU A 59 4.01 -16.09 16.46
C GLU A 59 4.83 -14.96 15.83
N TRP A 60 4.66 -14.78 14.51
CA TRP A 60 5.25 -13.63 13.82
C TRP A 60 4.78 -12.32 14.44
N PRO A 61 5.68 -11.36 14.77
CA PRO A 61 5.30 -10.12 15.43
C PRO A 61 4.45 -9.22 14.53
N ARG A 62 3.23 -8.94 14.96
CA ARG A 62 2.30 -7.98 14.32
C ARG A 62 2.48 -6.60 14.95
N VAL A 63 3.66 -6.05 14.81
CA VAL A 63 4.05 -4.75 15.38
C VAL A 63 4.41 -3.76 14.29
N LEU A 64 4.35 -2.47 14.63
CA LEU A 64 4.78 -1.41 13.74
C LEU A 64 6.27 -1.59 13.42
N LYS A 65 6.58 -1.67 12.13
CA LYS A 65 7.94 -1.63 11.62
C LYS A 65 8.10 -0.35 10.81
N THR A 66 9.20 0.33 11.00
CA THR A 66 9.62 1.47 10.18
C THR A 66 10.85 1.04 9.41
N ASP A 67 10.69 0.85 8.12
CA ASP A 67 11.75 0.37 7.24
C ASP A 67 12.49 1.54 6.58
N TYR A 68 13.52 1.24 5.78
CA TYR A 68 14.47 2.21 5.25
C TYR A 68 13.81 3.37 4.48
N GLY A 69 12.79 3.12 3.65
CA GLY A 69 12.11 4.17 2.89
C GLY A 69 11.32 5.13 3.77
N GLN A 70 10.63 4.61 4.80
CA GLN A 70 9.95 5.45 5.78
C GLN A 70 10.97 6.24 6.61
N GLN A 71 12.12 5.63 6.98
CA GLN A 71 13.20 6.32 7.70
C GLN A 71 13.80 7.45 6.84
N GLU A 72 14.04 7.22 5.55
CA GLU A 72 14.45 8.26 4.60
C GLU A 72 13.43 9.40 4.53
N ALA A 73 12.12 9.09 4.50
CA ALA A 73 11.07 10.11 4.50
C ALA A 73 11.07 10.94 5.78
N ILE A 74 11.23 10.30 6.93
CA ILE A 74 11.34 11.01 8.21
C ILE A 74 12.58 11.91 8.21
N ALA A 75 13.71 11.45 7.72
CA ALA A 75 14.95 12.22 7.66
C ALA A 75 14.83 13.45 6.73
N VAL A 76 14.16 13.31 5.58
CA VAL A 76 14.04 14.37 4.56
C VAL A 76 12.89 15.33 4.85
N PHE A 77 11.73 14.82 5.26
CA PHE A 77 10.50 15.60 5.43
C PHE A 77 10.11 15.85 6.90
N GLY A 78 10.83 15.27 7.86
CA GLY A 78 10.57 15.45 9.29
C GLY A 78 9.33 14.74 9.82
N LYS A 79 8.72 13.84 9.03
CA LYS A 79 7.50 13.13 9.43
C LYS A 79 7.39 11.74 8.83
N GLU A 80 6.68 10.86 9.54
CA GLU A 80 6.26 9.54 9.06
C GLU A 80 5.40 9.68 7.79
N PRO A 81 5.74 9.01 6.68
CA PRO A 81 5.01 9.14 5.42
C PRO A 81 3.68 8.38 5.38
N ARG A 82 3.44 7.43 6.29
CA ARG A 82 2.26 6.57 6.27
C ARG A 82 1.04 7.23 6.89
N GLU A 83 -0.10 7.00 6.24
CA GLU A 83 -1.43 7.32 6.76
C GLU A 83 -2.28 6.06 6.77
N TRP A 84 -2.79 5.72 7.96
CA TRP A 84 -3.50 4.48 8.25
C TRP A 84 -5.01 4.63 8.08
N CYS A 85 -5.71 3.51 7.89
CA CYS A 85 -7.15 3.50 7.66
C CYS A 85 -7.58 4.45 6.54
N THR A 86 -6.78 4.55 5.47
CA THR A 86 -7.00 5.51 4.39
C THR A 86 -6.76 4.87 3.03
N THR A 87 -7.58 5.25 2.04
CA THR A 87 -7.39 4.82 0.65
C THR A 87 -7.78 5.93 -0.32
N VAL A 88 -7.46 5.72 -1.61
CA VAL A 88 -7.88 6.59 -2.71
C VAL A 88 -9.31 6.25 -3.12
N SER A 89 -10.18 7.25 -3.18
CA SER A 89 -11.57 7.13 -3.65
C SER A 89 -11.81 7.75 -5.02
N GLY A 90 -10.88 8.57 -5.52
CA GLY A 90 -11.02 9.19 -6.84
C GLY A 90 -9.75 9.87 -7.32
N LEU A 91 -9.68 10.08 -8.63
CA LEU A 91 -8.58 10.77 -9.31
C LEU A 91 -9.11 12.06 -9.90
N ILE A 92 -8.30 13.12 -9.89
CA ILE A 92 -8.63 14.42 -10.47
C ILE A 92 -7.51 14.80 -11.43
N SER A 93 -7.88 14.98 -12.68
CA SER A 93 -6.97 15.40 -13.75
C SER A 93 -7.02 16.90 -13.97
N ASP A 94 -5.98 17.44 -14.57
CA ASP A 94 -5.97 18.77 -15.13
C ASP A 94 -6.66 18.81 -16.52
N GLU A 95 -6.64 19.96 -17.17
CA GLU A 95 -7.23 20.21 -18.49
C GLU A 95 -6.59 19.36 -19.61
N ASN A 96 -5.36 18.89 -19.40
CA ASN A 96 -4.61 18.05 -20.35
C ASN A 96 -4.76 16.55 -20.06
N GLY A 97 -5.53 16.18 -19.04
CA GLY A 97 -5.72 14.80 -18.62
C GLY A 97 -4.58 14.26 -17.73
N ALA A 98 -3.62 15.09 -17.32
CA ALA A 98 -2.58 14.69 -16.37
C ALA A 98 -3.12 14.67 -14.94
N LEU A 99 -2.66 13.73 -14.12
CA LEU A 99 -3.05 13.63 -12.72
C LEU A 99 -2.59 14.89 -11.95
N ARG A 100 -3.53 15.56 -11.28
CA ARG A 100 -3.30 16.77 -10.47
C ARG A 100 -3.44 16.49 -8.98
N SER A 101 -4.45 15.74 -8.61
CA SER A 101 -4.78 15.43 -7.22
C SER A 101 -5.54 14.11 -7.09
N VAL A 102 -5.62 13.60 -5.88
CA VAL A 102 -6.43 12.43 -5.55
C VAL A 102 -7.39 12.75 -4.42
N LYS A 103 -8.57 12.12 -4.45
CA LYS A 103 -9.49 12.10 -3.30
C LYS A 103 -9.13 10.94 -2.41
N LEU A 104 -8.89 11.21 -1.15
CA LEU A 104 -8.68 10.22 -0.10
C LEU A 104 -9.96 10.06 0.70
N VAL A 105 -10.19 8.88 1.23
CA VAL A 105 -11.30 8.58 2.14
C VAL A 105 -10.79 7.77 3.32
N SER A 106 -11.25 8.11 4.53
CA SER A 106 -10.94 7.34 5.73
C SER A 106 -11.77 6.05 5.77
N LEU A 107 -11.18 5.01 6.32
CA LEU A 107 -11.77 3.69 6.43
C LEU A 107 -12.00 3.32 7.89
N LYS A 108 -13.03 2.52 8.14
CA LYS A 108 -13.27 1.87 9.44
C LYS A 108 -13.44 0.38 9.28
N PRO A 109 -12.96 -0.44 10.24
CA PRO A 109 -13.24 -1.86 10.24
C PRO A 109 -14.72 -2.10 10.53
N GLU A 110 -15.36 -2.96 9.75
CA GLU A 110 -16.72 -3.43 9.96
C GLU A 110 -16.77 -4.94 9.75
N ARG A 111 -17.46 -5.63 10.66
CA ARG A 111 -17.63 -7.09 10.53
C ARG A 111 -18.72 -7.37 9.50
N ASP A 112 -18.37 -8.04 8.41
CA ASP A 112 -19.31 -8.50 7.42
C ASP A 112 -20.21 -9.58 8.03
N LYS A 113 -21.52 -9.35 8.01
CA LYS A 113 -22.51 -10.23 8.66
C LYS A 113 -22.66 -11.58 7.93
N LYS A 114 -22.33 -11.66 6.64
CA LYS A 114 -22.44 -12.88 5.86
C LYS A 114 -21.22 -13.77 5.96
N THR A 115 -20.04 -13.17 5.92
CA THR A 115 -18.77 -13.91 5.89
C THR A 115 -18.09 -13.97 7.27
N GLY A 116 -18.53 -13.17 8.23
CA GLY A 116 -17.89 -13.02 9.55
C GLY A 116 -16.51 -12.34 9.50
N ARG A 117 -16.03 -11.93 8.31
CA ARG A 117 -14.72 -11.30 8.13
C ARG A 117 -14.79 -9.80 8.40
N THR A 118 -13.69 -9.25 8.87
CA THR A 118 -13.53 -7.79 8.97
C THR A 118 -13.22 -7.23 7.59
N VAL A 119 -14.02 -6.26 7.15
CA VAL A 119 -13.83 -5.49 5.91
C VAL A 119 -13.64 -4.02 6.26
N MET A 120 -12.79 -3.34 5.51
CA MET A 120 -12.58 -1.90 5.69
C MET A 120 -13.59 -1.14 4.83
N LYS A 121 -14.45 -0.33 5.47
CA LYS A 121 -15.48 0.45 4.77
C LYS A 121 -15.21 1.94 4.82
N PRO A 122 -15.47 2.67 3.73
CA PRO A 122 -15.35 4.11 3.71
C PRO A 122 -16.27 4.78 4.75
N ILE A 123 -15.74 5.83 5.38
CA ILE A 123 -16.52 6.70 6.27
C ILE A 123 -17.09 7.84 5.41
N SER A 124 -18.41 7.91 5.31
CA SER A 124 -19.08 8.97 4.55
C SER A 124 -18.73 10.35 5.11
N GLY A 125 -18.42 11.30 4.22
CA GLY A 125 -18.08 12.68 4.58
C GLY A 125 -16.63 12.85 5.07
N SER A 126 -15.79 11.81 4.97
CA SER A 126 -14.36 11.90 5.30
C SER A 126 -13.47 12.18 4.10
N GLU A 127 -14.08 12.39 2.93
CA GLU A 127 -13.36 12.63 1.70
C GLU A 127 -12.57 13.94 1.77
N ARG A 128 -11.32 13.90 1.31
CA ARG A 128 -10.47 15.09 1.17
C ARG A 128 -9.59 14.97 -0.07
N GLU A 129 -9.27 16.11 -0.64
CA GLU A 129 -8.37 16.19 -1.79
C GLU A 129 -6.94 16.47 -1.34
N VAL A 130 -5.98 15.79 -1.95
CA VAL A 130 -4.54 16.03 -1.75
C VAL A 130 -3.84 16.16 -3.10
N PRO A 131 -2.85 17.05 -3.24
CA PRO A 131 -2.05 17.17 -4.45
C PRO A 131 -1.35 15.85 -4.77
N CYS A 132 -1.38 15.44 -6.05
CA CYS A 132 -0.76 14.19 -6.49
C CYS A 132 -0.50 14.25 -8.00
N GLU A 133 0.75 14.33 -8.41
CA GLU A 133 1.16 14.27 -9.80
C GLU A 133 1.73 12.88 -10.17
N LEU A 134 1.89 12.01 -9.17
CA LEU A 134 2.29 10.63 -9.40
C LEU A 134 1.61 9.72 -8.36
N LEU A 135 0.77 8.81 -8.84
CA LEU A 135 0.15 7.77 -8.03
C LEU A 135 0.83 6.43 -8.33
N LEU A 136 1.34 5.77 -7.29
CA LEU A 136 1.91 4.42 -7.37
C LEU A 136 0.99 3.44 -6.64
N ILE A 137 0.70 2.30 -7.27
CA ILE A 137 -0.14 1.25 -6.68
C ILE A 137 0.75 0.08 -6.31
N ALA A 138 0.89 -0.16 -5.00
CA ALA A 138 1.69 -1.22 -4.39
C ALA A 138 0.81 -2.11 -3.49
N ALA A 139 -0.39 -2.44 -3.98
CA ALA A 139 -1.46 -3.09 -3.21
C ALA A 139 -1.38 -4.63 -3.21
N GLY A 140 -0.20 -5.21 -3.43
CA GLY A 140 0.04 -6.65 -3.42
C GLY A 140 -0.12 -7.31 -4.79
N PHE A 141 -0.11 -8.63 -4.78
CA PHE A 141 -0.19 -9.47 -5.98
C PHE A 141 -1.56 -10.13 -6.10
N LEU A 142 -1.99 -10.39 -7.35
CA LEU A 142 -3.24 -11.11 -7.62
C LEU A 142 -3.12 -12.61 -7.39
N GLY A 143 -1.90 -13.15 -7.38
CA GLY A 143 -1.59 -14.56 -7.22
C GLY A 143 -0.39 -14.98 -8.05
N PRO A 144 0.01 -16.26 -8.00
CA PRO A 144 1.06 -16.81 -8.85
C PRO A 144 0.60 -16.83 -10.31
N ARG A 145 1.56 -16.75 -11.23
CA ARG A 145 1.29 -16.98 -12.65
C ARG A 145 0.99 -18.46 -12.89
N ASP A 146 0.00 -18.75 -13.72
CA ASP A 146 -0.47 -20.11 -14.00
C ASP A 146 0.59 -21.02 -14.61
N LEU A 147 1.49 -20.47 -15.42
CA LEU A 147 2.49 -21.22 -16.18
C LEU A 147 3.29 -22.23 -15.33
N VAL A 148 3.81 -21.80 -14.16
CA VAL A 148 4.66 -22.68 -13.34
C VAL A 148 3.83 -23.76 -12.64
N PRO A 149 2.75 -23.45 -11.91
CA PRO A 149 1.88 -24.48 -11.34
C PRO A 149 1.34 -25.49 -12.37
N ASP A 150 0.98 -25.04 -13.58
CA ASP A 150 0.48 -25.91 -14.65
C ASP A 150 1.56 -26.85 -15.17
N GLN A 151 2.78 -26.35 -15.36
CA GLN A 151 3.91 -27.20 -15.82
C GLN A 151 4.29 -28.27 -14.81
N PHE A 152 4.14 -28.01 -13.53
CA PHE A 152 4.39 -28.99 -12.47
C PHE A 152 3.17 -29.83 -12.12
N GLY A 153 2.00 -29.54 -12.69
CA GLY A 153 0.76 -30.29 -12.45
C GLY A 153 0.30 -30.26 -10.99
N VAL A 154 0.58 -29.14 -10.27
CA VAL A 154 0.23 -29.03 -8.86
C VAL A 154 -1.21 -28.53 -8.69
N GLU A 155 -1.91 -29.08 -7.69
CA GLU A 155 -3.24 -28.63 -7.33
C GLU A 155 -3.22 -27.22 -6.73
N ARG A 156 -4.33 -26.49 -6.89
CA ARG A 156 -4.46 -25.12 -6.40
C ARG A 156 -5.65 -24.98 -5.45
N ASP A 157 -5.49 -24.10 -4.48
CA ASP A 157 -6.58 -23.68 -3.60
C ASP A 157 -7.54 -22.71 -4.31
N ALA A 158 -8.63 -22.33 -3.64
CA ALA A 158 -9.62 -21.38 -4.15
C ALA A 158 -9.07 -19.96 -4.41
N ARG A 159 -7.83 -19.66 -3.99
CA ARG A 159 -7.12 -18.41 -4.23
C ARG A 159 -6.08 -18.50 -5.35
N GLY A 160 -5.95 -19.68 -5.98
CA GLY A 160 -4.97 -19.94 -7.01
C GLY A 160 -3.55 -20.23 -6.50
N ASN A 161 -3.34 -20.34 -5.20
CA ASN A 161 -2.06 -20.78 -4.64
C ASN A 161 -1.93 -22.29 -4.73
N VAL A 162 -0.69 -22.80 -4.68
CA VAL A 162 -0.45 -24.24 -4.59
C VAL A 162 -1.14 -24.79 -3.35
N ALA A 163 -1.98 -25.81 -3.51
CA ALA A 163 -2.65 -26.46 -2.40
C ALA A 163 -1.64 -27.25 -1.57
N ALA A 164 -1.64 -27.03 -0.26
CA ALA A 164 -0.84 -27.79 0.70
C ALA A 164 -1.77 -28.28 1.83
N GLU A 165 -1.82 -29.59 2.04
CA GLU A 165 -2.74 -30.18 3.03
C GLU A 165 -2.19 -30.14 4.46
N SER A 166 -0.86 -30.16 4.64
CA SER A 166 -0.18 -30.04 5.95
C SER A 166 1.33 -29.82 5.76
N TYR A 167 1.97 -29.32 6.80
CA TYR A 167 3.43 -29.33 6.97
C TYR A 167 3.83 -30.49 7.88
#